data_0466d54e6fd28c17e3ed742374c9b76d
#
_entry.id   0466d54e6fd28c17e3ed742374c9b76d
#
_cell.length_a   1.000
_cell.length_b   1.000
_cell.length_c   1.000
_cell.angle_alpha   90.00
_cell.angle_beta   90.00
_cell.angle_gamma   90.00
#
_symmetry.space_group_name_H-M   'P 1'
#
loop_
_entity.id
_entity.type
_entity.pdbx_description
1 polymer ?
#
loop_
_entity_poly.entity_id
_entity_poly.type
_entity_poly.pdbx_seq_one_letter_code
_entity_poly.pdbx_strand_id
1 'polypeptide(L)'
;MKIMTAGRLGVAIWIAALASGASVAHAQSAANPQGTALLRVAGPTSPPGTRADTSVVRDVRRALQRVPDMDDSTIHIRVQRGVVTLTGTVPETWQISRAANAARGVRGVKSVSNRLTLRKQHAANSQRLMVSAN
;
A
#
# COMPACT_ATOMS: atom_id res chain seq x y z
N MET A 1 44.62 24.49 5.80
CA MET A 1 45.20 24.90 4.51
C MET A 1 44.06 25.25 3.57
N LYS A 2 44.05 26.50 3.17
CA LYS A 2 43.14 27.11 2.20
C LYS A 2 43.20 26.43 0.85
N ILE A 3 42.08 26.38 0.11
CA ILE A 3 42.02 26.90 -1.24
C ILE A 3 40.55 27.19 -1.58
N MET A 4 40.31 28.48 -1.68
CA MET A 4 39.26 29.10 -2.48
C MET A 4 39.46 28.76 -3.95
N THR A 5 38.37 28.61 -4.70
CA THR A 5 38.32 29.14 -6.06
C THR A 5 36.89 29.45 -6.43
N ALA A 6 36.65 30.71 -6.56
CA ALA A 6 35.52 31.32 -7.24
C ALA A 6 35.72 31.30 -8.75
N GLY A 7 34.65 31.40 -9.50
CA GLY A 7 34.67 31.77 -10.93
C GLY A 7 33.51 31.10 -11.66
N ARG A 8 32.63 31.76 -12.19
CA ARG A 8 32.41 32.91 -13.07
C ARG A 8 31.09 32.70 -13.81
N LEU A 9 30.17 33.57 -13.60
CA LEU A 9 29.27 34.25 -14.53
C LEU A 9 29.45 33.85 -16.01
N GLY A 10 28.36 33.40 -16.62
CA GLY A 10 28.20 33.35 -18.05
C GLY A 10 26.78 33.72 -18.40
N VAL A 11 26.54 35.01 -18.52
CA VAL A 11 25.35 35.60 -19.13
C VAL A 11 25.50 35.41 -20.64
N ALA A 12 24.56 34.74 -21.26
CA ALA A 12 24.39 34.78 -22.70
C ALA A 12 22.93 35.15 -23.00
N ILE A 13 22.77 36.45 -23.23
CA ILE A 13 21.62 37.05 -23.87
C ILE A 13 21.64 36.67 -25.35
N TRP A 14 20.59 36.06 -25.85
CA TRP A 14 20.27 36.08 -27.27
C TRP A 14 18.88 36.64 -27.48
N ILE A 15 18.92 37.83 -28.05
CA ILE A 15 17.77 38.61 -28.56
C ILE A 15 17.54 38.22 -30.02
N ALA A 16 16.26 38.22 -30.37
CA ALA A 16 15.65 38.45 -31.70
C ALA A 16 15.53 37.30 -32.68
N ALA A 17 14.30 36.99 -33.01
CA ALA A 17 13.78 37.26 -34.35
C ALA A 17 12.26 37.14 -34.36
N LEU A 18 11.64 38.24 -34.71
CA LEU A 18 10.26 38.33 -35.19
C LEU A 18 10.13 37.57 -36.50
N ALA A 19 9.15 36.66 -36.58
CA ALA A 19 8.59 36.25 -37.84
C ALA A 19 7.07 36.14 -37.68
N SER A 20 6.40 37.13 -38.24
CA SER A 20 4.98 37.14 -38.54
C SER A 20 4.64 35.99 -39.49
N GLY A 21 3.62 35.23 -39.17
CA GLY A 21 3.12 34.16 -40.02
C GLY A 21 1.69 33.83 -39.64
N ALA A 22 0.76 34.56 -40.22
CA ALA A 22 -0.59 34.26 -40.73
C ALA A 22 -1.33 33.06 -40.10
N SER A 23 -2.39 33.39 -39.43
CA SER A 23 -3.78 32.88 -39.56
C SER A 23 -3.98 31.58 -40.31
N VAL A 24 -4.35 30.54 -39.57
CA VAL A 24 -5.36 29.61 -40.07
C VAL A 24 -6.32 29.35 -38.91
N ALA A 25 -7.42 30.07 -39.00
CA ALA A 25 -8.62 29.72 -38.27
C ALA A 25 -9.11 28.36 -38.78
N HIS A 26 -8.88 27.32 -38.02
CA HIS A 26 -9.67 26.12 -38.13
C HIS A 26 -10.66 26.12 -36.97
N ALA A 27 -11.78 26.75 -37.26
CA ALA A 27 -13.02 26.48 -36.59
C ALA A 27 -13.42 25.03 -36.96
N GLN A 28 -13.11 24.11 -36.12
CA GLN A 28 -13.81 22.84 -36.10
C GLN A 28 -14.71 22.83 -34.86
N SER A 29 -15.86 23.43 -35.12
CA SER A 29 -17.09 23.15 -34.46
C SER A 29 -17.44 21.70 -34.73
N ALA A 30 -17.11 20.84 -33.82
CA ALA A 30 -17.74 19.56 -33.67
C ALA A 30 -18.29 19.53 -32.25
N ALA A 31 -19.49 20.09 -32.14
CA ALA A 31 -20.38 19.78 -31.06
C ALA A 31 -20.60 18.26 -31.05
N ASN A 32 -20.04 17.58 -30.12
CA ASN A 32 -20.47 16.27 -29.73
C ASN A 32 -21.07 16.36 -28.32
N PRO A 33 -22.39 16.57 -28.20
CA PRO A 33 -23.06 16.58 -26.92
C PRO A 33 -23.53 15.16 -26.58
N GLN A 34 -22.65 14.24 -26.42
CA GLN A 34 -22.93 12.94 -25.78
C GLN A 34 -21.64 12.32 -25.25
N GLY A 35 -21.00 13.04 -24.39
CA GLY A 35 -20.03 12.47 -23.44
C GLY A 35 -20.72 12.41 -22.11
N THR A 36 -21.30 11.29 -21.77
CA THR A 36 -21.54 10.95 -20.39
C THR A 36 -20.23 11.15 -19.68
N ALA A 37 -20.14 12.23 -18.94
CA ALA A 37 -19.09 12.44 -17.98
C ALA A 37 -19.21 11.30 -16.96
N LEU A 38 -18.57 10.19 -17.27
CA LEU A 38 -18.21 9.23 -16.25
C LEU A 38 -17.38 10.05 -15.28
N LEU A 39 -17.98 10.36 -14.15
CA LEU A 39 -17.29 10.81 -12.97
C LEU A 39 -16.18 9.79 -12.71
N ARG A 40 -15.05 10.07 -13.29
CA ARG A 40 -13.82 9.38 -12.95
C ARG A 40 -13.54 9.82 -11.53
N VAL A 41 -14.11 9.05 -10.59
CA VAL A 41 -13.69 9.13 -9.20
C VAL A 41 -12.19 8.95 -9.25
N ALA A 42 -11.46 10.05 -9.05
CA ALA A 42 -10.02 10.01 -8.87
C ALA A 42 -9.79 9.14 -7.66
N GLY A 43 -9.53 7.85 -7.89
CA GLY A 43 -9.04 6.96 -6.86
C GLY A 43 -7.79 7.58 -6.25
N PRO A 44 -7.47 7.26 -5.02
CA PRO A 44 -6.31 7.80 -4.34
C PRO A 44 -5.09 7.61 -5.23
N THR A 45 -4.57 8.73 -5.74
CA THR A 45 -3.39 8.76 -6.59
C THR A 45 -2.21 8.38 -5.71
N SER A 46 -1.80 7.12 -5.77
CA SER A 46 -0.58 6.69 -5.09
C SER A 46 0.59 7.40 -5.74
N PRO A 47 1.51 8.00 -4.98
CA PRO A 47 2.68 8.65 -5.53
C PRO A 47 3.50 7.66 -6.38
N PRO A 48 4.10 8.14 -7.49
CA PRO A 48 4.88 7.29 -8.38
C PRO A 48 6.02 6.61 -7.61
N GLY A 49 6.12 5.30 -7.75
CA GLY A 49 7.11 4.47 -7.04
C GLY A 49 6.59 3.81 -5.77
N THR A 50 5.39 4.15 -5.30
CA THR A 50 4.76 3.46 -4.17
C THR A 50 3.78 2.43 -4.71
N ARG A 51 3.93 1.20 -4.27
CA ARG A 51 3.00 0.14 -4.62
C ARG A 51 1.62 0.48 -4.03
N ALA A 52 0.56 0.31 -4.81
CA ALA A 52 -0.80 0.57 -4.31
C ALA A 52 -1.08 -0.29 -3.08
N ASP A 53 -1.59 0.31 -2.01
CA ASP A 53 -1.87 -0.38 -0.75
C ASP A 53 -2.78 -1.62 -0.96
N THR A 54 -3.70 -1.57 -1.93
CA THR A 54 -4.54 -2.71 -2.31
C THR A 54 -3.74 -3.91 -2.84
N SER A 55 -2.66 -3.66 -3.58
CA SER A 55 -1.77 -4.72 -4.04
C SER A 55 -1.00 -5.32 -2.87
N VAL A 56 -0.54 -4.49 -1.95
CA VAL A 56 0.15 -4.93 -0.74
C VAL A 56 -0.77 -5.78 0.13
N VAL A 57 -2.05 -5.41 0.30
CA VAL A 57 -3.04 -6.24 1.03
C VAL A 57 -3.14 -7.65 0.44
N ARG A 58 -3.23 -7.75 -0.89
CA ARG A 58 -3.32 -9.07 -1.57
C ARG A 58 -2.05 -9.89 -1.39
N ASP A 59 -0.90 -9.24 -1.50
CA ASP A 59 0.39 -9.92 -1.35
C ASP A 59 0.62 -10.39 0.10
N VAL A 60 0.23 -9.57 1.09
CA VAL A 60 0.29 -9.95 2.52
C VAL A 60 -0.63 -11.15 2.77
N ARG A 61 -1.88 -11.13 2.26
CA ARG A 61 -2.80 -12.26 2.41
C ARG A 61 -2.21 -13.53 1.82
N ARG A 62 -1.65 -13.45 0.61
CA ARG A 62 -0.97 -14.59 -0.02
C ARG A 62 0.26 -15.05 0.77
N ALA A 63 0.98 -14.15 1.40
CA ALA A 63 2.12 -14.51 2.25
C ALA A 63 1.67 -15.24 3.52
N LEU A 64 0.56 -14.83 4.13
CA LEU A 64 -0.02 -15.52 5.29
C LEU A 64 -0.50 -16.94 4.92
N GLN A 65 -1.15 -17.10 3.78
CA GLN A 65 -1.63 -18.40 3.29
C GLN A 65 -0.51 -19.41 2.99
N ARG A 66 0.72 -18.94 2.81
CA ARG A 66 1.89 -19.82 2.62
C ARG A 66 2.52 -20.28 3.93
N VAL A 67 2.10 -19.72 5.05
CA VAL A 67 2.59 -20.15 6.36
C VAL A 67 1.83 -21.43 6.75
N PRO A 68 2.52 -22.55 6.92
CA PRO A 68 1.85 -23.78 7.29
C PRO A 68 1.20 -23.65 8.67
N ASP A 69 0.07 -24.32 8.84
CA ASP A 69 -0.71 -24.40 10.09
C ASP A 69 -1.18 -23.02 10.60
N MET A 70 -1.31 -22.02 9.71
CA MET A 70 -1.83 -20.72 10.06
C MET A 70 -3.31 -20.59 9.75
N ASP A 71 -4.11 -20.24 10.75
CA ASP A 71 -5.51 -19.87 10.58
C ASP A 71 -5.62 -18.37 10.27
N ASP A 72 -5.67 -18.05 8.99
CA ASP A 72 -5.80 -16.67 8.48
C ASP A 72 -7.25 -16.20 8.36
N SER A 73 -8.24 -17.08 8.61
CA SER A 73 -9.68 -16.80 8.43
C SER A 73 -10.17 -15.65 9.30
N THR A 74 -9.58 -15.48 10.47
CA THR A 74 -9.93 -14.43 11.44
C THR A 74 -8.99 -13.23 11.39
N ILE A 75 -7.99 -13.23 10.48
CA ILE A 75 -7.02 -12.16 10.35
C ILE A 75 -7.51 -11.10 9.37
N HIS A 76 -7.67 -9.88 9.88
CA HIS A 76 -7.97 -8.71 9.07
C HIS A 76 -6.70 -7.92 8.77
N ILE A 77 -6.49 -7.63 7.49
CA ILE A 77 -5.31 -6.92 6.99
C ILE A 77 -5.75 -5.54 6.53
N ARG A 78 -5.12 -4.50 7.06
CA ARG A 78 -5.26 -3.12 6.60
C ARG A 78 -3.88 -2.58 6.23
N VAL A 79 -3.78 -1.91 5.10
CA VAL A 79 -2.55 -1.26 4.66
C VAL A 79 -2.81 0.21 4.40
N GLN A 80 -1.94 1.07 4.91
CA GLN A 80 -1.97 2.51 4.67
C GLN A 80 -0.54 3.01 4.50
N ARG A 81 -0.24 3.57 3.35
CA ARG A 81 1.09 4.13 3.02
C ARG A 81 2.25 3.15 3.29
N GLY A 82 2.01 1.86 3.06
CA GLY A 82 2.98 0.80 3.31
C GLY A 82 3.06 0.33 4.78
N VAL A 83 2.23 0.86 5.68
CA VAL A 83 2.09 0.35 7.05
C VAL A 83 1.01 -0.72 7.07
N VAL A 84 1.37 -1.94 7.39
CA VAL A 84 0.44 -3.07 7.51
C VAL A 84 -0.04 -3.20 8.94
N THR A 85 -1.34 -3.18 9.15
CA THR A 85 -1.96 -3.47 10.44
C THR A 85 -2.67 -4.82 10.36
N LEU A 86 -2.26 -5.75 11.20
CA LEU A 86 -2.87 -7.06 11.36
C LEU A 86 -3.73 -7.04 12.63
N THR A 87 -5.01 -7.40 12.50
CA THR A 87 -5.96 -7.49 13.63
C THR A 87 -6.72 -8.80 13.55
N GLY A 88 -7.19 -9.28 14.67
CA GLY A 88 -7.95 -10.53 14.76
C GLY A 88 -7.47 -11.44 15.88
N THR A 89 -7.89 -12.68 15.84
CA THR A 89 -7.54 -13.68 16.84
C THR A 89 -6.93 -14.91 16.18
N VAL A 90 -5.90 -15.46 16.81
CA VAL A 90 -5.26 -16.71 16.36
C VAL A 90 -5.29 -17.73 17.50
N PRO A 91 -5.33 -19.04 17.18
CA PRO A 91 -5.37 -20.08 18.22
C PRO A 91 -4.05 -20.22 18.98
N GLU A 92 -2.93 -19.93 18.31
CA GLU A 92 -1.60 -20.19 18.86
C GLU A 92 -0.72 -18.94 18.93
N THR A 93 0.05 -18.79 19.98
CA THR A 93 0.93 -17.63 20.19
C THR A 93 1.99 -17.48 19.10
N TRP A 94 2.53 -18.60 18.61
CA TRP A 94 3.57 -18.57 17.57
C TRP A 94 3.05 -18.02 16.23
N GLN A 95 1.75 -18.17 15.96
CA GLN A 95 1.12 -17.61 14.75
C GLN A 95 1.18 -16.08 14.73
N ILE A 96 1.11 -15.43 15.90
CA ILE A 96 1.23 -13.97 16.01
C ILE A 96 2.57 -13.50 15.45
N SER A 97 3.67 -14.16 15.88
CA SER A 97 5.02 -13.82 15.42
C SER A 97 5.24 -14.16 13.96
N ARG A 98 4.76 -15.31 13.51
CA ARG A 98 4.89 -15.74 12.11
C ARG A 98 4.11 -14.85 11.16
N ALA A 99 2.89 -14.43 11.52
CA ALA A 99 2.10 -13.49 10.73
C ALA A 99 2.84 -12.17 10.51
N ALA A 100 3.43 -11.61 11.58
CA ALA A 100 4.20 -10.38 11.47
C ALA A 100 5.43 -10.54 10.56
N ASN A 101 6.15 -11.66 10.67
CA ASN A 101 7.32 -11.93 9.84
C ASN A 101 6.94 -12.13 8.37
N ALA A 102 5.88 -12.87 8.08
CA ALA A 102 5.36 -13.06 6.73
C ALA A 102 4.97 -11.72 6.10
N ALA A 103 4.29 -10.85 6.84
CA ALA A 103 3.90 -9.52 6.36
C ALA A 103 5.12 -8.62 6.10
N ARG A 104 6.17 -8.66 6.93
CA ARG A 104 7.40 -7.87 6.72
C ARG A 104 8.16 -8.26 5.46
N GLY A 105 8.08 -9.51 5.04
CA GLY A 105 8.72 -10.00 3.82
C GLY A 105 8.07 -9.54 2.52
N VAL A 106 6.91 -8.88 2.58
CA VAL A 106 6.17 -8.46 1.39
C VAL A 106 6.70 -7.14 0.84
N ARG A 107 6.90 -7.08 -0.48
CA ARG A 107 7.34 -5.86 -1.16
C ARG A 107 6.31 -4.74 -0.99
N GLY A 108 6.80 -3.56 -0.62
CA GLY A 108 5.97 -2.37 -0.39
C GLY A 108 5.53 -2.20 1.06
N VAL A 109 5.85 -3.14 1.93
CA VAL A 109 5.66 -3.02 3.37
C VAL A 109 6.84 -2.26 3.98
N LYS A 110 6.53 -1.14 4.63
CA LYS A 110 7.51 -0.31 5.36
C LYS A 110 7.56 -0.69 6.83
N SER A 111 6.41 -0.98 7.42
CA SER A 111 6.30 -1.42 8.80
C SER A 111 5.06 -2.29 9.02
N VAL A 112 5.09 -3.08 10.09
CA VAL A 112 3.98 -3.97 10.47
C VAL A 112 3.58 -3.66 11.91
N SER A 113 2.31 -3.26 12.08
CA SER A 113 1.64 -3.13 13.37
C SER A 113 0.85 -4.40 13.64
N ASN A 114 1.37 -5.24 14.51
CA ASN A 114 0.73 -6.50 14.86
C ASN A 114 -0.17 -6.31 16.08
N ARG A 115 -1.48 -6.47 15.86
CA ARG A 115 -2.54 -6.39 16.88
C ARG A 115 -3.34 -7.69 16.93
N LEU A 116 -2.72 -8.79 16.61
CA LEU A 116 -3.32 -10.11 16.76
C LEU A 116 -3.37 -10.49 18.25
N THR A 117 -4.47 -11.10 18.63
CA THR A 117 -4.68 -11.61 19.99
C THR A 117 -4.87 -13.11 19.96
N LEU A 118 -4.52 -13.76 21.07
CA LEU A 118 -4.76 -15.19 21.22
C LEU A 118 -6.27 -15.44 21.39
N ARG A 119 -6.81 -16.40 20.64
CA ARG A 119 -8.19 -16.85 20.83
C ARG A 119 -8.27 -17.50 22.23
N LYS A 120 -9.12 -16.96 23.08
CA LYS A 120 -9.43 -17.62 24.35
C LYS A 120 -10.16 -18.93 24.01
N GLN A 121 -9.45 -20.04 24.10
CA GLN A 121 -10.10 -21.33 24.09
C GLN A 121 -10.96 -21.37 25.36
N HIS A 122 -12.26 -21.43 25.15
CA HIS A 122 -13.17 -21.64 26.28
C HIS A 122 -12.71 -22.91 26.98
N ALA A 123 -12.48 -22.81 28.26
CA ALA A 123 -12.06 -23.90 29.12
C ALA A 123 -13.14 -25.02 29.26
N ALA A 124 -13.97 -25.18 28.25
CA ALA A 124 -15.00 -26.23 28.19
C ALA A 124 -14.43 -27.63 28.12
N ASN A 125 -13.12 -27.77 27.84
CA ASN A 125 -12.51 -29.10 27.75
C ASN A 125 -11.90 -29.58 29.07
N SER A 126 -11.67 -28.66 30.03
CA SER A 126 -11.12 -29.06 31.33
C SER A 126 -12.17 -29.70 32.23
N GLN A 127 -13.44 -29.45 32.03
CA GLN A 127 -14.51 -30.06 32.85
C GLN A 127 -14.88 -31.48 32.36
N ARG A 128 -14.57 -31.81 31.09
CA ARG A 128 -14.91 -33.13 30.58
C ARG A 128 -14.00 -34.25 31.11
N LEU A 129 -12.78 -33.89 31.51
CA LEU A 129 -11.84 -34.84 32.06
C LEU A 129 -12.07 -35.13 33.56
N MET A 130 -12.77 -34.27 34.28
CA MET A 130 -13.07 -34.49 35.71
C MET A 130 -14.33 -35.32 35.95
N VAL A 131 -15.21 -35.44 34.94
CA VAL A 131 -16.45 -36.23 35.07
C VAL A 131 -16.22 -37.72 34.78
N SER A 132 -15.10 -38.09 34.14
CA SER A 132 -14.80 -39.48 33.79
C SER A 132 -13.93 -40.21 34.84
N ALA A 133 -13.63 -39.58 35.97
CA ALA A 133 -12.76 -40.15 37.00
C ALA A 133 -13.49 -40.55 38.30
N ASN A 134 -14.83 -40.77 38.25
CA ASN A 134 -15.59 -41.24 39.39
C ASN A 134 -16.32 -42.55 39.08
#